data_27f814d3efb2fafc72e495746198856d
#
_entry.id   27f814d3efb2fafc72e495746198856d
#
_cell.length_a   1.000
_cell.length_b   1.000
_cell.length_c   1.000
_cell.angle_alpha   90.00
_cell.angle_beta   90.00
_cell.angle_gamma   90.00
#
_symmetry.space_group_name_H-M   'P 1'
#
loop_
_entity.id
_entity.type
_entity.pdbx_description
1 polymer ?
#
loop_
_entity_poly.entity_id
_entity_poly.type
_entity_poly.pdbx_seq_one_letter_code
_entity_poly.pdbx_strand_id
1 'polypeptide(L)'
;MPVSNPLRIFLLAAIFTTAFLGAEAQFDTSFVKTSIRSCSDSLAYGFKTRNWELFARYSNPAMIGTMGGKTEFINYLSQTFALVPDSAWKVYEPGKVLQIVKTGSDFQSIIELRSVIEWQGRRITSTSHLIGQSWDGGSFWTFFDSQNDAKAAKQIKPDISSELIIPEKMEKVEPIFPPFPLNPATAPPTGNKKATGKPKSN
;
A
#
# COMPACT_ATOMS: atom_id res chain seq x y z
N MET A 1 -72.87 21.92 -1.59
CA MET A 1 -71.49 22.35 -1.92
C MET A 1 -70.55 21.74 -0.87
N PRO A 2 -69.64 20.85 -1.18
CA PRO A 2 -68.72 20.26 -0.19
C PRO A 2 -67.64 21.28 0.14
N VAL A 3 -67.55 21.66 1.39
CA VAL A 3 -66.50 22.53 1.94
C VAL A 3 -65.23 21.72 1.98
N SER A 4 -64.27 22.00 1.09
CA SER A 4 -62.93 21.42 1.10
C SER A 4 -62.19 21.94 2.35
N ASN A 5 -61.83 21.01 3.21
CA ASN A 5 -61.19 21.32 4.48
C ASN A 5 -59.68 21.61 4.22
N PRO A 6 -59.20 22.86 4.27
CA PRO A 6 -57.83 23.24 3.90
C PRO A 6 -56.78 22.57 4.78
N LEU A 7 -57.17 22.13 5.98
CA LEU A 7 -56.27 21.44 6.92
C LEU A 7 -55.79 20.07 6.41
N ARG A 8 -56.60 19.37 5.58
CA ARG A 8 -56.23 18.07 5.01
C ARG A 8 -55.24 18.20 3.87
N ILE A 9 -55.23 19.31 3.12
CA ILE A 9 -54.29 19.56 2.01
C ILE A 9 -52.92 19.92 2.58
N PHE A 10 -52.86 20.65 3.70
CA PHE A 10 -51.56 20.95 4.36
C PHE A 10 -50.90 19.73 4.98
N LEU A 11 -51.69 18.79 5.51
CA LEU A 11 -51.14 17.57 6.10
C LEU A 11 -50.55 16.61 5.05
N LEU A 12 -51.13 16.53 3.85
CA LEU A 12 -50.62 15.73 2.73
C LEU A 12 -49.38 16.35 2.11
N ALA A 13 -49.24 17.66 2.03
CA ALA A 13 -48.05 18.35 1.53
C ALA A 13 -46.85 18.19 2.49
N ALA A 14 -47.10 18.21 3.82
CA ALA A 14 -46.04 18.02 4.82
C ALA A 14 -45.47 16.59 4.84
N ILE A 15 -46.25 15.56 4.49
CA ILE A 15 -45.78 14.17 4.41
C ILE A 15 -44.93 13.95 3.16
N PHE A 16 -45.18 14.65 2.04
CA PHE A 16 -44.39 14.51 0.82
C PHE A 16 -43.03 15.21 0.88
N THR A 17 -42.87 16.24 1.70
CA THR A 17 -41.58 16.95 1.84
C THR A 17 -40.59 16.25 2.75
N THR A 18 -41.01 15.34 3.63
CA THR A 18 -40.08 14.58 4.49
C THR A 18 -39.53 13.33 3.85
N ALA A 19 -40.09 12.86 2.73
CA ALA A 19 -39.61 11.67 2.03
C ALA A 19 -38.38 11.93 1.11
N PHE A 20 -38.02 13.20 0.86
CA PHE A 20 -36.88 13.54 -0.01
C PHE A 20 -35.56 13.80 0.72
N LEU A 21 -35.54 13.76 2.06
CA LEU A 21 -34.37 14.12 2.86
C LEU A 21 -33.47 12.91 3.24
N GLY A 22 -33.62 11.74 2.62
CA GLY A 22 -32.92 10.54 3.05
C GLY A 22 -32.30 9.67 1.96
N ALA A 23 -32.28 10.09 0.70
CA ALA A 23 -31.53 9.38 -0.33
C ALA A 23 -30.10 9.95 -0.41
N GLU A 24 -29.33 9.81 0.65
CA GLU A 24 -27.87 9.71 0.46
C GLU A 24 -27.67 8.49 -0.44
N ALA A 25 -27.28 8.73 -1.70
CA ALA A 25 -26.95 7.68 -2.64
C ALA A 25 -25.94 6.78 -1.93
N GLN A 26 -26.36 5.58 -1.57
CA GLN A 26 -25.53 4.60 -0.89
C GLN A 26 -24.32 4.37 -1.80
N PHE A 27 -23.18 4.90 -1.40
CA PHE A 27 -21.96 4.85 -2.18
C PHE A 27 -21.58 3.39 -2.45
N ASP A 28 -21.57 3.00 -3.72
CA ASP A 28 -21.20 1.64 -4.13
C ASP A 28 -19.70 1.41 -3.94
N THR A 29 -19.36 1.02 -2.72
CA THR A 29 -17.97 0.68 -2.34
C THR A 29 -17.44 -0.52 -3.14
N SER A 30 -18.27 -1.34 -3.72
CA SER A 30 -17.88 -2.51 -4.52
C SER A 30 -17.24 -2.08 -5.84
N PHE A 31 -17.91 -1.18 -6.57
CA PHE A 31 -17.36 -0.59 -7.81
C PHE A 31 -16.01 0.08 -7.55
N VAL A 32 -15.95 0.93 -6.52
CA VAL A 32 -14.72 1.66 -6.17
C VAL A 32 -13.58 0.73 -5.80
N LYS A 33 -13.83 -0.31 -4.99
CA LYS A 33 -12.80 -1.32 -4.65
C LYS A 33 -12.30 -2.06 -5.88
N THR A 34 -13.19 -2.40 -6.81
CA THR A 34 -12.82 -3.05 -8.08
C THR A 34 -11.96 -2.15 -8.94
N SER A 35 -12.32 -0.87 -9.07
CA SER A 35 -11.54 0.12 -9.81
C SER A 35 -10.16 0.37 -9.17
N ILE A 36 -10.08 0.53 -7.85
CA ILE A 36 -8.81 0.62 -7.11
C ILE A 36 -7.93 -0.57 -7.46
N ARG A 37 -8.48 -1.79 -7.37
CA ARG A 37 -7.73 -3.02 -7.65
C ARG A 37 -7.19 -3.01 -9.08
N SER A 38 -8.03 -2.77 -10.07
CA SER A 38 -7.63 -2.75 -11.49
C SER A 38 -6.52 -1.74 -11.77
N CYS A 39 -6.65 -0.51 -11.22
CA CYS A 39 -5.63 0.52 -11.42
C CYS A 39 -4.32 0.21 -10.67
N SER A 40 -4.39 -0.31 -9.44
CA SER A 40 -3.19 -0.70 -8.68
C SER A 40 -2.48 -1.92 -9.27
N ASP A 41 -3.22 -2.88 -9.81
CA ASP A 41 -2.65 -4.01 -10.55
C ASP A 41 -1.92 -3.52 -11.82
N SER A 42 -2.48 -2.52 -12.51
CA SER A 42 -1.84 -1.89 -13.67
C SER A 42 -0.55 -1.15 -13.29
N LEU A 43 -0.54 -0.44 -12.15
CA LEU A 43 0.67 0.17 -11.59
C LEU A 43 1.74 -0.90 -11.34
N ALA A 44 1.37 -1.97 -10.65
CA ALA A 44 2.30 -3.06 -10.31
C ALA A 44 2.81 -3.79 -11.55
N TYR A 45 1.95 -4.00 -12.55
CA TYR A 45 2.35 -4.56 -13.84
C TYR A 45 3.37 -3.66 -14.55
N GLY A 46 3.14 -2.33 -14.57
CA GLY A 46 4.10 -1.36 -15.11
C GLY A 46 5.47 -1.47 -14.45
N PHE A 47 5.51 -1.58 -13.12
CA PHE A 47 6.75 -1.78 -12.36
C PHE A 47 7.44 -3.10 -12.73
N LYS A 48 6.74 -4.21 -12.69
CA LYS A 48 7.28 -5.55 -12.93
C LYS A 48 7.83 -5.74 -14.36
N THR A 49 7.23 -5.05 -15.33
CA THR A 49 7.63 -5.10 -16.73
C THR A 49 8.58 -3.99 -17.15
N ARG A 50 9.00 -3.13 -16.19
CA ARG A 50 9.80 -1.91 -16.47
C ARG A 50 9.15 -0.99 -17.49
N ASN A 51 7.83 -1.08 -17.66
CA ASN A 51 7.06 -0.15 -18.47
C ASN A 51 6.82 1.13 -17.65
N TRP A 52 7.84 1.99 -17.62
CA TRP A 52 7.81 3.22 -16.82
C TRP A 52 6.75 4.22 -17.29
N GLU A 53 6.38 4.18 -18.57
CA GLU A 53 5.26 4.96 -19.09
C GLU A 53 3.93 4.53 -18.47
N LEU A 54 3.69 3.22 -18.40
CA LEU A 54 2.51 2.67 -17.75
C LEU A 54 2.53 2.94 -16.24
N PHE A 55 3.68 2.74 -15.59
CA PHE A 55 3.85 3.05 -14.18
C PHE A 55 3.55 4.52 -13.88
N ALA A 56 4.09 5.45 -14.67
CA ALA A 56 3.85 6.88 -14.54
C ALA A 56 2.38 7.26 -14.76
N ARG A 57 1.66 6.56 -15.65
CA ARG A 57 0.23 6.79 -15.88
C ARG A 57 -0.61 6.56 -14.62
N TYR A 58 -0.25 5.57 -13.82
CA TYR A 58 -0.94 5.23 -12.57
C TYR A 58 -0.25 5.83 -11.32
N SER A 59 0.84 6.56 -11.50
CA SER A 59 1.47 7.32 -10.42
C SER A 59 0.77 8.66 -10.21
N ASN A 60 0.71 9.11 -8.94
CA ASN A 60 0.02 10.34 -8.59
C ASN A 60 0.70 11.57 -9.24
N PRO A 61 -0.05 12.46 -9.91
CA PRO A 61 0.50 13.64 -10.57
C PRO A 61 1.27 14.58 -9.63
N ALA A 62 0.86 14.69 -8.35
CA ALA A 62 1.58 15.52 -7.38
C ALA A 62 2.99 14.97 -7.14
N MET A 63 3.13 13.64 -6.96
CA MET A 63 4.45 13.00 -6.84
C MET A 63 5.30 13.21 -8.10
N ILE A 64 4.72 13.01 -9.29
CA ILE A 64 5.42 13.26 -10.57
C ILE A 64 5.89 14.72 -10.66
N GLY A 65 5.06 15.66 -10.21
CA GLY A 65 5.38 17.09 -10.19
C GLY A 65 6.57 17.41 -9.27
N THR A 66 6.65 16.80 -8.08
CA THR A 66 7.79 17.01 -7.15
C THR A 66 9.11 16.50 -7.72
N MET A 67 9.08 15.60 -8.71
CA MET A 67 10.26 15.04 -9.37
C MET A 67 10.63 15.75 -10.69
N GLY A 68 10.01 16.90 -10.98
CA GLY A 68 10.31 17.68 -12.19
C GLY A 68 9.47 17.30 -13.41
N GLY A 69 8.41 16.51 -13.24
CA GLY A 69 7.51 16.10 -14.31
C GLY A 69 7.74 14.67 -14.79
N LYS A 70 6.91 14.26 -15.76
CA LYS A 70 6.84 12.86 -16.21
C LYS A 70 8.17 12.33 -16.77
N THR A 71 8.85 13.13 -17.58
CA THR A 71 10.13 12.71 -18.19
C THR A 71 11.19 12.47 -17.14
N GLU A 72 11.35 13.40 -16.19
CA GLU A 72 12.34 13.27 -15.10
C GLU A 72 11.99 12.12 -14.16
N PHE A 73 10.71 11.92 -13.88
CA PHE A 73 10.23 10.79 -13.10
C PHE A 73 10.61 9.45 -13.75
N ILE A 74 10.37 9.28 -15.06
CA ILE A 74 10.72 8.07 -15.81
C ILE A 74 12.23 7.86 -15.85
N ASN A 75 13.02 8.92 -16.08
CA ASN A 75 14.47 8.87 -16.05
C ASN A 75 14.99 8.41 -14.70
N TYR A 76 14.44 8.98 -13.61
CA TYR A 76 14.78 8.59 -12.25
C TYR A 76 14.51 7.11 -11.98
N LEU A 77 13.30 6.63 -12.33
CA LEU A 77 12.93 5.21 -12.16
C LEU A 77 13.89 4.31 -12.96
N SER A 78 14.12 4.64 -14.22
CA SER A 78 15.00 3.87 -15.08
C SER A 78 16.41 3.74 -14.51
N GLN A 79 16.99 4.83 -14.02
CA GLN A 79 18.32 4.84 -13.42
C GLN A 79 18.37 4.09 -12.08
N THR A 80 17.38 4.37 -11.21
CA THR A 80 17.33 3.77 -9.86
C THR A 80 17.20 2.26 -9.92
N PHE A 81 16.33 1.76 -10.80
CA PHE A 81 16.07 0.32 -10.90
C PHE A 81 16.97 -0.42 -11.89
N ALA A 82 17.81 0.28 -12.67
CA ALA A 82 18.81 -0.39 -13.54
C ALA A 82 19.81 -1.26 -12.77
N LEU A 83 20.09 -0.89 -11.52
CA LEU A 83 21.06 -1.61 -10.68
C LEU A 83 20.50 -2.90 -10.06
N VAL A 84 19.18 -3.04 -10.02
CA VAL A 84 18.51 -4.20 -9.42
C VAL A 84 17.97 -5.09 -10.55
N PRO A 85 18.48 -6.31 -10.74
CA PRO A 85 17.99 -7.18 -11.80
C PRO A 85 16.53 -7.55 -11.61
N ASP A 86 15.78 -7.74 -12.70
CA ASP A 86 14.37 -8.09 -12.65
C ASP A 86 14.11 -9.38 -11.87
N SER A 87 15.02 -10.34 -11.98
CA SER A 87 14.98 -11.61 -11.26
C SER A 87 15.05 -11.46 -9.73
N ALA A 88 15.52 -10.32 -9.22
CA ALA A 88 15.56 -10.03 -7.80
C ALA A 88 14.14 -9.80 -7.22
N TRP A 89 13.25 -9.26 -8.01
CA TRP A 89 11.87 -8.98 -7.61
C TRP A 89 11.01 -10.24 -7.69
N LYS A 90 10.79 -10.90 -6.55
CA LYS A 90 9.97 -12.12 -6.49
C LYS A 90 8.49 -11.79 -6.39
N VAL A 91 8.17 -10.72 -5.66
CA VAL A 91 6.80 -10.23 -5.47
C VAL A 91 6.83 -8.70 -5.55
N TYR A 92 5.89 -8.13 -6.24
CA TYR A 92 5.53 -6.71 -6.18
C TYR A 92 4.06 -6.64 -6.60
N GLU A 93 3.16 -6.58 -5.61
CA GLU A 93 1.72 -6.70 -5.86
C GLU A 93 0.90 -5.89 -4.85
N PRO A 94 -0.18 -5.26 -5.29
CA PRO A 94 -1.15 -4.66 -4.40
C PRO A 94 -1.82 -5.72 -3.52
N GLY A 95 -1.99 -5.39 -2.25
CA GLY A 95 -2.67 -6.20 -1.27
C GLY A 95 -4.13 -5.76 -1.06
N LYS A 96 -4.54 -5.65 0.19
CA LYS A 96 -5.90 -5.26 0.58
C LYS A 96 -6.11 -3.76 0.42
N VAL A 97 -7.32 -3.37 0.01
CA VAL A 97 -7.80 -1.99 0.19
C VAL A 97 -8.22 -1.84 1.65
N LEU A 98 -7.48 -1.04 2.41
CA LEU A 98 -7.67 -0.90 3.84
C LEU A 98 -8.70 0.18 4.17
N GLN A 99 -8.64 1.30 3.45
CA GLN A 99 -9.51 2.46 3.68
C GLN A 99 -9.90 3.11 2.36
N ILE A 100 -11.11 3.66 2.32
CA ILE A 100 -11.61 4.55 1.28
C ILE A 100 -12.31 5.70 1.98
N VAL A 101 -11.90 6.93 1.66
CA VAL A 101 -12.47 8.16 2.20
C VAL A 101 -12.94 9.03 1.04
N LYS A 102 -14.14 9.59 1.17
CA LYS A 102 -14.67 10.57 0.23
C LYS A 102 -14.36 11.98 0.73
N THR A 103 -13.67 12.78 -0.07
CA THR A 103 -13.30 14.17 0.23
C THR A 103 -13.95 15.10 -0.80
N GLY A 104 -15.15 15.58 -0.51
CA GLY A 104 -15.92 16.35 -1.49
C GLY A 104 -16.32 15.50 -2.71
N SER A 105 -15.81 15.87 -3.91
CA SER A 105 -15.99 15.10 -5.15
C SER A 105 -14.98 13.98 -5.32
N ASP A 106 -13.89 14.02 -4.58
CA ASP A 106 -12.74 13.14 -4.74
C ASP A 106 -12.79 11.96 -3.80
N PHE A 107 -12.01 10.92 -4.13
CA PHE A 107 -11.81 9.79 -3.26
C PHE A 107 -10.34 9.60 -2.97
N GLN A 108 -10.04 9.20 -1.76
CA GLN A 108 -8.70 8.78 -1.33
C GLN A 108 -8.75 7.39 -0.71
N SER A 109 -7.69 6.63 -0.82
CA SER A 109 -7.64 5.27 -0.30
C SER A 109 -6.26 4.92 0.26
N ILE A 110 -6.21 3.93 1.14
CA ILE A 110 -4.99 3.25 1.57
C ILE A 110 -5.05 1.80 1.08
N ILE A 111 -3.97 1.36 0.43
CA ILE A 111 -3.84 0.02 -0.13
C ILE A 111 -2.51 -0.57 0.33
N GLU A 112 -2.50 -1.82 0.75
CA GLU A 112 -1.26 -2.56 0.98
C GLU A 112 -0.48 -2.73 -0.32
N LEU A 113 0.85 -2.64 -0.23
CA LEU A 113 1.77 -3.04 -1.28
C LEU A 113 2.73 -4.08 -0.71
N ARG A 114 2.67 -5.29 -1.23
CA ARG A 114 3.56 -6.39 -0.83
C ARG A 114 4.73 -6.50 -1.78
N SER A 115 5.93 -6.58 -1.23
CA SER A 115 7.13 -6.81 -2.02
C SER A 115 8.03 -7.87 -1.40
N VAL A 116 8.68 -8.65 -2.25
CA VAL A 116 9.75 -9.58 -1.87
C VAL A 116 10.90 -9.40 -2.84
N ILE A 117 12.05 -9.04 -2.32
CA ILE A 117 13.29 -8.86 -3.09
C ILE A 117 14.31 -9.88 -2.60
N GLU A 118 14.92 -10.60 -3.53
CA GLU A 118 16.07 -11.47 -3.26
C GLU A 118 17.29 -10.89 -3.96
N TRP A 119 18.15 -10.25 -3.21
CA TRP A 119 19.32 -9.60 -3.75
C TRP A 119 20.50 -9.61 -2.78
N GLN A 120 21.71 -9.75 -3.31
CA GLN A 120 22.94 -9.76 -2.51
C GLN A 120 22.90 -10.73 -1.31
N GLY A 121 22.35 -11.94 -1.52
CA GLY A 121 22.29 -12.96 -0.48
C GLY A 121 21.26 -12.71 0.62
N ARG A 122 20.34 -11.75 0.42
CA ARG A 122 19.27 -11.41 1.38
C ARG A 122 17.92 -11.49 0.72
N ARG A 123 16.93 -11.95 1.49
CA ARG A 123 15.52 -11.82 1.16
C ARG A 123 14.94 -10.71 2.02
N ILE A 124 14.37 -9.71 1.38
CA ILE A 124 13.66 -8.61 2.03
C ILE A 124 12.18 -8.78 1.70
N THR A 125 11.39 -9.06 2.72
CA THR A 125 9.93 -9.12 2.61
C THR A 125 9.36 -7.87 3.25
N SER A 126 8.54 -7.12 2.51
CA SER A 126 7.99 -5.85 3.00
C SER A 126 6.51 -5.73 2.67
N THR A 127 5.76 -5.12 3.57
CA THR A 127 4.42 -4.61 3.34
C THR A 127 4.45 -3.12 3.61
N SER A 128 4.32 -2.32 2.56
CA SER A 128 4.17 -0.86 2.60
C SER A 128 2.75 -0.47 2.19
N HIS A 129 2.47 0.82 2.10
CA HIS A 129 1.13 1.32 1.83
C HIS A 129 1.15 2.37 0.73
N LEU A 130 0.30 2.18 -0.28
CA LEU A 130 0.04 3.16 -1.30
C LEU A 130 -1.12 4.05 -0.88
N ILE A 131 -0.97 5.36 -1.09
CA ILE A 131 -2.07 6.30 -1.05
C ILE A 131 -2.64 6.41 -2.47
N GLY A 132 -3.90 6.04 -2.63
CA GLY A 132 -4.65 6.18 -3.87
C GLY A 132 -5.49 7.44 -3.88
N GLN A 133 -5.66 8.04 -5.06
CA GLN A 133 -6.56 9.15 -5.29
C GLN A 133 -7.30 8.99 -6.61
N SER A 134 -8.58 9.37 -6.59
CA SER A 134 -9.45 9.48 -7.75
C SER A 134 -10.17 10.83 -7.74
N TRP A 135 -10.23 11.48 -8.92
CA TRP A 135 -10.93 12.78 -9.13
C TRP A 135 -12.18 12.65 -9.98
N ASP A 136 -12.55 11.42 -10.37
CA ASP A 136 -13.62 11.12 -11.32
C ASP A 136 -14.68 10.17 -10.75
N GLY A 137 -14.95 10.31 -9.47
CA GLY A 137 -15.98 9.50 -8.81
C GLY A 137 -15.55 8.07 -8.52
N GLY A 138 -14.25 7.78 -8.49
CA GLY A 138 -13.73 6.44 -8.17
C GLY A 138 -13.50 5.54 -9.37
N SER A 139 -13.56 6.09 -10.61
CA SER A 139 -13.40 5.28 -11.83
C SER A 139 -11.94 5.06 -12.20
N PHE A 140 -11.10 6.08 -12.07
CA PHE A 140 -9.67 6.01 -12.32
C PHE A 140 -8.87 6.42 -11.09
N TRP A 141 -7.82 5.66 -10.78
CA TRP A 141 -7.00 5.86 -9.60
C TRP A 141 -5.53 6.02 -9.93
N THR A 142 -4.90 6.94 -9.24
CA THR A 142 -3.44 7.11 -9.24
C THR A 142 -2.89 6.95 -7.84
N PHE A 143 -1.64 6.50 -7.74
CA PHE A 143 -1.06 6.07 -6.47
C PHE A 143 0.32 6.66 -6.24
N PHE A 144 0.71 6.77 -4.97
CA PHE A 144 2.09 7.00 -4.56
C PHE A 144 2.37 6.26 -3.26
N ASP A 145 3.63 5.89 -3.04
CA ASP A 145 4.04 5.26 -1.79
C ASP A 145 4.01 6.30 -0.66
N SER A 146 3.36 5.96 0.44
CA SER A 146 3.26 6.82 1.62
C SER A 146 4.59 6.98 2.34
N GLN A 147 5.61 6.16 1.98
CA GLN A 147 6.86 6.01 2.73
C GLN A 147 6.62 5.67 4.21
N ASN A 148 5.39 5.24 4.53
CA ASN A 148 4.90 4.91 5.88
C ASN A 148 5.03 6.09 6.88
N ASP A 149 5.05 7.30 6.36
CA ASP A 149 5.09 8.54 7.11
C ASP A 149 4.04 9.51 6.60
N ALA A 150 3.05 9.80 7.44
CA ALA A 150 1.97 10.74 7.11
C ALA A 150 2.51 12.15 6.83
N LYS A 151 3.63 12.55 7.44
CA LYS A 151 4.26 13.85 7.20
C LYS A 151 4.91 13.90 5.82
N ALA A 152 5.68 12.86 5.46
CA ALA A 152 6.28 12.73 4.13
C ALA A 152 5.20 12.67 3.04
N ALA A 153 4.13 11.91 3.27
CA ALA A 153 3.00 11.85 2.35
C ALA A 153 2.34 13.23 2.14
N LYS A 154 2.16 14.02 3.21
CA LYS A 154 1.62 15.39 3.12
C LYS A 154 2.56 16.38 2.45
N GLN A 155 3.86 16.15 2.42
CA GLN A 155 4.79 16.97 1.63
C GLN A 155 4.58 16.76 0.13
N ILE A 156 4.27 15.53 -0.29
CA ILE A 156 3.94 15.22 -1.68
C ILE A 156 2.56 15.76 -2.03
N LYS A 157 1.58 15.53 -1.15
CA LYS A 157 0.17 15.90 -1.35
C LYS A 157 -0.41 16.50 -0.06
N PRO A 158 -0.44 17.85 0.05
CA PRO A 158 -0.88 18.52 1.29
C PRO A 158 -2.34 18.28 1.67
N ASP A 159 -3.21 18.01 0.70
CA ASP A 159 -4.65 17.79 0.85
C ASP A 159 -5.03 16.32 1.11
N ILE A 160 -4.09 15.51 1.64
CA ILE A 160 -4.43 14.18 2.14
C ILE A 160 -5.42 14.32 3.32
N SER A 161 -6.52 13.57 3.23
CA SER A 161 -7.52 13.53 4.29
C SER A 161 -6.90 13.13 5.63
N SER A 162 -7.28 13.83 6.69
CA SER A 162 -6.89 13.47 8.06
C SER A 162 -7.58 12.19 8.55
N GLU A 163 -8.60 11.71 7.85
CA GLU A 163 -9.28 10.44 8.15
C GLU A 163 -8.48 9.22 7.68
N LEU A 164 -7.51 9.41 6.75
CA LEU A 164 -6.65 8.32 6.31
C LEU A 164 -5.60 8.00 7.39
N ILE A 165 -5.66 6.81 7.92
CA ILE A 165 -4.69 6.28 8.87
C ILE A 165 -3.69 5.44 8.09
N ILE A 166 -2.45 5.93 7.96
CA ILE A 166 -1.37 5.22 7.26
C ILE A 166 -0.74 4.23 8.25
N PRO A 167 -0.86 2.91 8.02
CA PRO A 167 -0.24 1.93 8.91
C PRO A 167 1.28 1.96 8.79
N GLU A 168 1.96 1.48 9.82
CA GLU A 168 3.41 1.31 9.78
C GLU A 168 3.84 0.27 8.74
N LYS A 169 5.02 0.48 8.17
CA LYS A 169 5.67 -0.50 7.28
C LYS A 169 6.10 -1.72 8.09
N MET A 170 5.81 -2.89 7.59
CA MET A 170 6.39 -4.13 8.07
C MET A 170 7.52 -4.56 7.13
N GLU A 171 8.70 -4.82 7.70
CA GLU A 171 9.85 -5.29 6.92
C GLU A 171 10.58 -6.38 7.66
N LYS A 172 10.93 -7.46 6.94
CA LYS A 172 11.72 -8.57 7.44
C LYS A 172 12.88 -8.82 6.50
N VAL A 173 14.10 -8.88 7.04
CA VAL A 173 15.32 -9.18 6.28
C VAL A 173 15.88 -10.52 6.76
N GLU A 174 16.07 -11.46 5.83
CA GLU A 174 16.59 -12.80 6.10
C GLU A 174 17.73 -13.12 5.15
N PRO A 175 18.78 -13.87 5.59
CA PRO A 175 19.77 -14.40 4.67
C PRO A 175 19.13 -15.48 3.78
N ILE A 176 19.47 -15.50 2.49
CA ILE A 176 18.97 -16.52 1.54
C ILE A 176 19.73 -17.84 1.72
N PHE A 177 21.00 -17.76 2.07
CA PHE A 177 21.80 -18.96 2.28
C PHE A 177 21.58 -19.46 3.72
N PRO A 178 21.23 -20.75 3.90
CA PRO A 178 21.30 -21.33 5.22
C PRO A 178 22.74 -21.13 5.73
N PRO A 179 22.91 -20.83 7.02
CA PRO A 179 24.27 -20.81 7.60
C PRO A 179 24.95 -22.12 7.18
N PHE A 180 26.17 -22.04 6.66
CA PHE A 180 26.95 -23.21 6.27
C PHE A 180 26.76 -24.27 7.34
N PRO A 181 26.42 -25.52 6.99
CA PRO A 181 26.38 -26.58 7.98
C PRO A 181 27.76 -26.56 8.65
N LEU A 182 27.76 -26.27 9.96
CA LEU A 182 29.00 -26.35 10.74
C LEU A 182 29.52 -27.75 10.49
N ASN A 183 30.64 -27.84 9.74
CA ASN A 183 31.29 -29.13 9.48
C ASN A 183 31.56 -29.75 10.86
N PRO A 184 30.96 -30.90 11.20
CA PRO A 184 31.14 -31.49 12.53
C PRO A 184 32.61 -31.77 12.84
N ALA A 185 33.50 -31.76 11.83
CA ALA A 185 34.95 -31.88 11.98
C ALA A 185 35.66 -30.62 12.55
N THR A 186 34.97 -29.47 12.64
CA THR A 186 35.50 -28.22 13.24
C THR A 186 34.97 -27.93 14.64
N ALA A 187 34.20 -28.83 15.23
CA ALA A 187 33.88 -28.70 16.63
C ALA A 187 35.17 -28.79 17.50
N PRO A 188 35.45 -27.82 18.39
CA PRO A 188 36.62 -27.89 19.24
C PRO A 188 36.55 -29.19 20.04
N PRO A 189 37.69 -29.93 20.18
CA PRO A 189 37.72 -31.22 20.85
C PRO A 189 37.18 -30.99 22.29
N THR A 190 36.13 -31.70 22.62
CA THR A 190 35.59 -31.77 24.00
C THR A 190 36.71 -32.28 24.88
N GLY A 191 37.31 -31.36 25.66
CA GLY A 191 38.41 -31.67 26.57
C GLY A 191 38.05 -32.80 27.52
N ASN A 192 38.72 -33.97 27.34
CA ASN A 192 38.74 -35.06 28.26
C ASN A 192 39.18 -34.51 29.62
N LYS A 193 38.28 -34.42 30.59
CA LYS A 193 38.61 -34.22 32.01
C LYS A 193 39.35 -35.44 32.48
N LYS A 194 40.69 -35.32 32.56
CA LYS A 194 41.57 -36.27 33.20
C LYS A 194 41.17 -36.42 34.69
N ALA A 195 40.67 -37.57 35.04
CA ALA A 195 40.43 -37.93 36.43
C ALA A 195 41.77 -37.91 37.19
N THR A 196 41.90 -36.96 38.10
CA THR A 196 43.01 -36.93 39.07
C THR A 196 42.80 -38.00 40.13
N GLY A 197 43.60 -39.08 40.04
CA GLY A 197 43.69 -40.10 41.05
C GLY A 197 44.20 -39.53 42.37
N LYS A 198 43.54 -39.89 43.47
CA LYS A 198 43.99 -39.62 44.85
C LYS A 198 45.33 -40.35 45.15
N PRO A 199 46.31 -39.66 45.82
CA PRO A 199 47.45 -40.39 46.41
C PRO A 199 47.00 -41.08 47.69
N LYS A 200 47.38 -42.34 47.84
CA LYS A 200 47.33 -43.09 49.06
C LYS A 200 48.47 -42.67 49.98
N SER A 201 48.16 -42.27 51.18
CA SER A 201 49.10 -42.08 52.33
C SER A 201 49.60 -43.42 52.88
N ASN A 202 50.88 -43.53 53.03
CA ASN A 202 51.50 -44.30 54.13
C ASN A 202 52.00 -43.32 55.13
#